data_1fe5357b8182e4f49671341185b11824
#
_entry.id   1fe5357b8182e4f49671341185b11824
#
_cell.length_a   1.000
_cell.length_b   1.000
_cell.length_c   1.000
_cell.angle_alpha   90.00
_cell.angle_beta   90.00
_cell.angle_gamma   90.00
#
_symmetry.space_group_name_H-M   'P 1'
#
loop_
_entity.id
_entity.type
_entity.pdbx_description
1 polymer ?
#
loop_
_entity_poly.entity_id
_entity_poly.type
_entity_poly.pdbx_seq_one_letter_code
_entity_poly.pdbx_strand_id
1 'polypeptide(L)'
;MGISRRRISEMRDIKNYQMLINGDWVDASDGGVFESINPSNQAVWSRVPEATEEDVNRAVSAAHYAFSEGPWSKLTPTERGKCLRKLGDLLADHSENLGRIETIDTGKMLKETRWQAKYIAEFFHFFAGCADKVSGETLPIDKPDMFVFTKREPLGVVAAVVPWNSQLFLVAVKIGPALAAGNTVVLKASEHASAAMLEFGKLIEQAGIPPGVVNIVTGHGEPCGRALTSHPDVARVSFTGGPNAARHVLENVKRNFAEVSLELGGKSPFIVFDDANIESAVNASIAGIFGATGQSCVAGSRLYLHEDIADEFLEKMIVLARQIIIGDPLEEDTQMGPLCTLGQLKNIQAEVEYAEQEGAKILTGGKQPEGKEGLFYEPTIIECPNQDLRIVDTELFGPVLCVQRFKTEEEVLSLANDTEHGLAAGVFTQNSARSLRMAGSVRAGIVWVNTYRVVSPIAEFGGVKGSGYGRESGFQAIYDYTRPKTIWMNTSDDPMSNPFVMR
;
A
#
# COMPACT_ATOMS: atom_id res chain seq x y z
N MET A 1 24.37 -43.31 -4.75
CA MET A 1 23.73 -42.97 -3.45
C MET A 1 24.71 -42.09 -2.67
N GLY A 2 24.55 -40.80 -2.77
CA GLY A 2 25.36 -39.80 -2.05
C GLY A 2 24.56 -38.52 -1.98
N ILE A 3 23.52 -38.49 -1.14
CA ILE A 3 22.82 -37.24 -0.79
C ILE A 3 23.83 -36.40 -0.02
N SER A 4 24.28 -35.32 -0.65
CA SER A 4 25.32 -34.44 -0.16
C SER A 4 24.97 -33.98 1.28
N ARG A 5 25.93 -34.18 2.21
CA ARG A 5 25.84 -33.72 3.61
C ARG A 5 25.60 -32.21 3.73
N ARG A 6 25.72 -31.42 2.66
CA ARG A 6 25.36 -30.01 2.58
C ARG A 6 23.83 -29.75 2.65
N ARG A 7 22.97 -30.69 2.16
CA ARG A 7 21.50 -30.53 2.27
C ARG A 7 20.94 -30.77 3.67
N ILE A 8 21.70 -31.43 4.55
CA ILE A 8 21.23 -31.73 5.93
C ILE A 8 21.59 -30.62 6.93
N SER A 9 22.57 -29.75 6.61
CA SER A 9 22.93 -28.61 7.52
C SER A 9 22.08 -27.33 7.31
N GLU A 10 21.16 -27.33 6.36
CA GLU A 10 20.25 -26.22 6.05
C GLU A 10 18.77 -26.50 6.42
N MET A 11 18.50 -27.42 7.32
CA MET A 11 17.27 -27.35 8.10
C MET A 11 17.41 -26.18 9.08
N ARG A 12 17.31 -24.94 8.56
CA ARG A 12 17.15 -23.74 9.38
C ARG A 12 15.90 -23.99 10.24
N ASP A 13 16.04 -23.79 11.53
CA ASP A 13 14.90 -23.85 12.44
C ASP A 13 13.78 -22.95 11.90
N ILE A 14 12.63 -23.56 11.56
CA ILE A 14 11.45 -22.81 11.08
C ILE A 14 11.06 -21.87 12.20
N LYS A 15 11.03 -20.56 11.91
CA LYS A 15 10.72 -19.54 12.88
C LYS A 15 9.20 -19.54 13.17
N ASN A 16 8.82 -19.72 14.42
CA ASN A 16 7.43 -19.58 14.84
C ASN A 16 7.20 -18.15 15.32
N TYR A 17 6.19 -17.51 14.74
CA TYR A 17 5.74 -16.17 15.13
C TYR A 17 4.51 -16.25 16.02
N GLN A 18 4.18 -15.13 16.66
CA GLN A 18 3.00 -14.92 17.48
C GLN A 18 2.33 -13.60 17.11
N MET A 19 1.04 -13.46 17.31
CA MET A 19 0.29 -12.22 17.17
C MET A 19 0.57 -11.27 18.34
N LEU A 20 0.42 -9.98 18.14
CA LEU A 20 0.50 -8.97 19.20
C LEU A 20 -0.91 -8.52 19.58
N ILE A 21 -1.39 -8.93 20.76
CA ILE A 21 -2.70 -8.54 21.27
C ILE A 21 -2.55 -8.00 22.69
N ASN A 22 -2.97 -6.77 22.91
CA ASN A 22 -2.92 -6.08 24.21
C ASN A 22 -1.50 -6.01 24.83
N GLY A 23 -0.46 -5.94 23.99
CA GLY A 23 0.94 -5.93 24.42
C GLY A 23 1.55 -7.32 24.64
N ASP A 24 0.75 -8.38 24.57
CA ASP A 24 1.20 -9.76 24.73
C ASP A 24 1.41 -10.44 23.37
N TRP A 25 2.43 -11.29 23.28
CA TRP A 25 2.65 -12.17 22.15
C TRP A 25 1.89 -13.47 22.35
N VAL A 26 0.93 -13.76 21.46
CA VAL A 26 -0.02 -14.86 21.61
C VAL A 26 -0.13 -15.71 20.35
N ASP A 27 -0.39 -17.00 20.54
CA ASP A 27 -0.78 -17.93 19.51
C ASP A 27 -2.27 -17.75 19.16
N ALA A 28 -2.73 -18.35 18.05
CA ALA A 28 -4.15 -18.42 17.76
C ALA A 28 -4.89 -19.21 18.85
N SER A 29 -6.12 -18.80 19.19
CA SER A 29 -6.90 -19.38 20.28
C SER A 29 -7.21 -20.87 20.07
N ASP A 30 -7.27 -21.34 18.84
CA ASP A 30 -7.45 -22.75 18.45
C ASP A 30 -6.14 -23.46 18.12
N GLY A 31 -5.00 -22.76 18.17
CA GLY A 31 -3.67 -23.26 17.79
C GLY A 31 -3.44 -23.34 16.28
N GLY A 32 -4.32 -22.76 15.45
CA GLY A 32 -4.19 -22.72 14.00
C GLY A 32 -2.96 -21.93 13.56
N VAL A 33 -2.25 -22.46 12.54
CA VAL A 33 -1.08 -21.82 11.93
C VAL A 33 -1.09 -22.02 10.43
N PHE A 34 -0.49 -21.09 9.69
CA PHE A 34 -0.17 -21.23 8.29
C PHE A 34 1.33 -21.02 8.05
N GLU A 35 1.83 -21.53 6.93
CA GLU A 35 3.25 -21.48 6.59
C GLU A 35 3.54 -20.30 5.66
N SER A 36 4.58 -19.53 5.97
CA SER A 36 5.14 -18.55 5.05
C SER A 36 6.24 -19.22 4.20
N ILE A 37 6.14 -19.02 2.90
CA ILE A 37 7.00 -19.66 1.91
C ILE A 37 7.90 -18.62 1.27
N ASN A 38 9.22 -18.89 1.28
CA ASN A 38 10.16 -18.04 0.57
C ASN A 38 9.98 -18.23 -0.96
N PRO A 39 9.58 -17.21 -1.71
CA PRO A 39 9.30 -17.34 -3.14
C PRO A 39 10.54 -17.63 -4.00
N SER A 40 11.74 -17.37 -3.49
CA SER A 40 12.99 -17.63 -4.24
C SER A 40 13.32 -19.11 -4.38
N ASN A 41 12.89 -19.95 -3.42
CA ASN A 41 13.27 -21.36 -3.36
C ASN A 41 12.12 -22.28 -2.93
N GLN A 42 10.92 -21.74 -2.72
CA GLN A 42 9.70 -22.44 -2.31
C GLN A 42 9.82 -23.19 -0.97
N ALA A 43 10.80 -22.84 -0.15
CA ALA A 43 10.98 -23.43 1.18
C ALA A 43 10.09 -22.71 2.22
N VAL A 44 9.50 -23.50 3.12
CA VAL A 44 8.87 -22.97 4.34
C VAL A 44 9.98 -22.40 5.22
N TRP A 45 9.85 -21.14 5.63
CA TRP A 45 10.84 -20.47 6.46
C TRP A 45 10.26 -19.97 7.78
N SER A 46 8.94 -19.77 7.87
CA SER A 46 8.28 -19.44 9.11
C SER A 46 6.86 -20.01 9.20
N ARG A 47 6.34 -20.10 10.45
CA ARG A 47 4.95 -20.39 10.76
C ARG A 47 4.34 -19.21 11.49
N VAL A 48 3.12 -18.88 11.14
CA VAL A 48 2.40 -17.70 11.59
C VAL A 48 1.03 -18.13 12.11
N PRO A 49 0.53 -17.59 13.23
CA PRO A 49 -0.80 -17.93 13.74
C PRO A 49 -1.90 -17.57 12.73
N GLU A 50 -2.94 -18.42 12.65
CA GLU A 50 -4.15 -18.14 11.89
C GLU A 50 -5.25 -17.67 12.86
N ALA A 51 -5.44 -16.33 12.95
CA ALA A 51 -6.38 -15.73 13.88
C ALA A 51 -7.81 -16.19 13.65
N THR A 52 -8.45 -16.61 14.73
CA THR A 52 -9.88 -16.89 14.79
C THR A 52 -10.69 -15.59 14.95
N GLU A 53 -12.02 -15.70 14.88
CA GLU A 53 -12.92 -14.59 15.24
C GLU A 53 -12.75 -14.18 16.71
N GLU A 54 -12.44 -15.11 17.61
CA GLU A 54 -12.19 -14.84 19.03
C GLU A 54 -10.93 -13.98 19.21
N ASP A 55 -9.85 -14.28 18.50
CA ASP A 55 -8.60 -13.50 18.54
C ASP A 55 -8.82 -12.08 18.06
N VAL A 56 -9.57 -11.91 16.96
CA VAL A 56 -9.95 -10.59 16.45
C VAL A 56 -10.79 -9.82 17.48
N ASN A 57 -11.78 -10.46 18.11
CA ASN A 57 -12.58 -9.83 19.16
C ASN A 57 -11.72 -9.39 20.34
N ARG A 58 -10.74 -10.19 20.77
CA ARG A 58 -9.76 -9.81 21.81
C ARG A 58 -8.93 -8.59 21.40
N ALA A 59 -8.43 -8.58 20.17
CA ALA A 59 -7.63 -7.47 19.65
C ALA A 59 -8.43 -6.16 19.56
N VAL A 60 -9.67 -6.23 19.06
CA VAL A 60 -10.55 -5.05 18.96
C VAL A 60 -10.98 -4.58 20.34
N SER A 61 -11.31 -5.47 21.26
CA SER A 61 -11.66 -5.11 22.65
C SER A 61 -10.50 -4.42 23.36
N ALA A 62 -9.27 -4.92 23.19
CA ALA A 62 -8.07 -4.28 23.72
C ALA A 62 -7.85 -2.87 23.13
N ALA A 63 -8.05 -2.72 21.81
CA ALA A 63 -7.97 -1.43 21.13
C ALA A 63 -9.04 -0.46 21.62
N HIS A 64 -10.28 -0.94 21.80
CA HIS A 64 -11.38 -0.14 22.31
C HIS A 64 -11.13 0.34 23.75
N TYR A 65 -10.65 -0.53 24.62
CA TYR A 65 -10.27 -0.16 26.00
C TYR A 65 -9.13 0.88 25.99
N ALA A 66 -8.08 0.66 25.21
CA ALA A 66 -6.96 1.60 25.11
C ALA A 66 -7.41 2.98 24.60
N PHE A 67 -8.39 3.03 23.70
CA PHE A 67 -9.00 4.24 23.17
C PHE A 67 -9.85 4.99 24.19
N SER A 68 -10.70 4.29 24.92
CA SER A 68 -11.74 4.90 25.79
C SER A 68 -11.25 5.18 27.21
N GLU A 69 -10.49 4.26 27.81
CA GLU A 69 -10.18 4.24 29.24
C GLU A 69 -8.67 4.17 29.54
N GLY A 70 -7.89 3.58 28.62
CA GLY A 70 -6.47 3.35 28.79
C GLY A 70 -5.62 4.63 28.84
N PRO A 71 -4.31 4.50 29.12
CA PRO A 71 -3.41 5.64 29.22
C PRO A 71 -3.34 6.47 27.93
N TRP A 72 -3.50 5.83 26.76
CA TRP A 72 -3.46 6.48 25.44
C TRP A 72 -4.51 7.57 25.30
N SER A 73 -5.73 7.34 25.78
CA SER A 73 -6.83 8.31 25.72
C SER A 73 -6.55 9.61 26.49
N LYS A 74 -5.58 9.58 27.40
CA LYS A 74 -5.20 10.70 28.26
C LYS A 74 -3.96 11.46 27.74
N LEU A 75 -3.26 10.91 26.74
CA LEU A 75 -2.09 11.56 26.17
C LEU A 75 -2.50 12.79 25.35
N THR A 76 -1.74 13.85 25.56
CA THR A 76 -1.82 15.04 24.70
C THR A 76 -1.33 14.71 23.28
N PRO A 77 -1.76 15.48 22.26
CA PRO A 77 -1.23 15.32 20.91
C PRO A 77 0.30 15.35 20.82
N THR A 78 0.93 16.21 21.60
CA THR A 78 2.41 16.33 21.68
C THR A 78 3.06 15.03 22.21
N GLU A 79 2.44 14.40 23.21
CA GLU A 79 2.95 13.13 23.78
C GLU A 79 2.81 11.99 22.78
N ARG A 80 1.67 11.89 22.06
CA ARG A 80 1.50 10.94 20.96
C ARG A 80 2.54 11.15 19.87
N GLY A 81 2.80 12.41 19.50
CA GLY A 81 3.85 12.76 18.54
C GLY A 81 5.25 12.29 18.98
N LYS A 82 5.57 12.34 20.30
CA LYS A 82 6.84 11.81 20.82
C LYS A 82 6.96 10.29 20.64
N CYS A 83 5.88 9.53 20.88
CA CYS A 83 5.84 8.09 20.64
C CYS A 83 6.07 7.77 19.16
N LEU A 84 5.38 8.49 18.24
CA LEU A 84 5.53 8.29 16.80
C LEU A 84 6.95 8.62 16.32
N ARG A 85 7.57 9.69 16.82
CA ARG A 85 8.95 10.06 16.48
C ARG A 85 9.91 8.94 16.88
N LYS A 86 9.77 8.45 18.11
CA LYS A 86 10.61 7.36 18.61
C LYS A 86 10.41 6.06 17.82
N LEU A 87 9.16 5.79 17.37
CA LEU A 87 8.88 4.64 16.51
C LEU A 87 9.58 4.78 15.15
N GLY A 88 9.59 5.98 14.56
CA GLY A 88 10.34 6.26 13.35
C GLY A 88 11.85 6.02 13.51
N ASP A 89 12.44 6.53 14.61
CA ASP A 89 13.87 6.32 14.91
C ASP A 89 14.19 4.81 15.03
N LEU A 90 13.38 4.06 15.77
CA LEU A 90 13.54 2.61 15.92
C LEU A 90 13.41 1.86 14.59
N LEU A 91 12.52 2.28 13.70
CA LEU A 91 12.38 1.70 12.35
C LEU A 91 13.65 1.91 11.52
N ALA A 92 14.21 3.12 11.53
CA ALA A 92 15.45 3.42 10.84
C ALA A 92 16.62 2.57 11.38
N ASP A 93 16.73 2.45 12.70
CA ASP A 93 17.77 1.66 13.36
C ASP A 93 17.66 0.14 13.07
N HIS A 94 16.45 -0.37 12.89
CA HIS A 94 16.19 -1.79 12.62
C HIS A 94 15.97 -2.10 11.13
N SER A 95 16.23 -1.14 10.25
CA SER A 95 15.91 -1.23 8.80
C SER A 95 16.57 -2.41 8.10
N GLU A 96 17.80 -2.80 8.48
CA GLU A 96 18.50 -3.97 7.93
C GLU A 96 17.75 -5.27 8.23
N ASN A 97 17.37 -5.50 9.48
CA ASN A 97 16.66 -6.70 9.89
C ASN A 97 15.25 -6.78 9.30
N LEU A 98 14.50 -5.67 9.39
CA LEU A 98 13.14 -5.58 8.87
C LEU A 98 13.13 -5.75 7.35
N GLY A 99 14.05 -5.11 6.64
CA GLY A 99 14.20 -5.25 5.19
C GLY A 99 14.52 -6.69 4.80
N ARG A 100 15.44 -7.34 5.51
CA ARG A 100 15.80 -8.75 5.24
C ARG A 100 14.61 -9.70 5.42
N ILE A 101 13.80 -9.49 6.45
CA ILE A 101 12.61 -10.32 6.70
C ILE A 101 11.56 -10.07 5.62
N GLU A 102 11.29 -8.81 5.26
CA GLU A 102 10.38 -8.50 4.16
C GLU A 102 10.85 -9.11 2.82
N THR A 103 12.17 -9.13 2.57
CA THR A 103 12.76 -9.77 1.39
C THR A 103 12.49 -11.27 1.36
N ILE A 104 12.68 -11.98 2.47
CA ILE A 104 12.46 -13.43 2.54
C ILE A 104 10.98 -13.77 2.35
N ASP A 105 10.09 -12.94 2.90
CA ASP A 105 8.63 -13.12 2.84
C ASP A 105 8.07 -12.85 1.43
N THR A 106 8.60 -11.83 0.74
CA THR A 106 7.97 -11.29 -0.48
C THR A 106 8.75 -11.54 -1.77
N GLY A 107 10.04 -11.84 -1.67
CA GLY A 107 10.94 -11.91 -2.82
C GLY A 107 11.43 -10.55 -3.35
N LYS A 108 11.08 -9.42 -2.73
CA LYS A 108 11.64 -8.11 -3.08
C LYS A 108 13.13 -8.05 -2.77
N MET A 109 13.88 -7.29 -3.53
CA MET A 109 15.33 -7.17 -3.34
C MET A 109 15.67 -6.53 -1.98
N LEU A 110 16.65 -7.08 -1.27
CA LEU A 110 17.10 -6.58 0.03
C LEU A 110 17.52 -5.11 -0.02
N LYS A 111 18.21 -4.68 -1.08
CA LYS A 111 18.57 -3.27 -1.25
C LYS A 111 17.37 -2.33 -1.31
N GLU A 112 16.24 -2.80 -1.85
CA GLU A 112 15.00 -2.03 -1.92
C GLU A 112 14.28 -2.03 -0.57
N THR A 113 14.06 -3.20 0.05
CA THR A 113 13.33 -3.33 1.32
C THR A 113 14.07 -2.65 2.47
N ARG A 114 15.39 -2.79 2.54
CA ARG A 114 16.25 -2.11 3.52
C ARG A 114 16.16 -0.58 3.39
N TRP A 115 16.25 -0.07 2.15
CA TRP A 115 16.13 1.37 1.91
C TRP A 115 14.73 1.86 2.26
N GLN A 116 13.68 1.13 1.86
CA GLN A 116 12.30 1.45 2.21
C GLN A 116 12.10 1.46 3.72
N ALA A 117 12.52 0.43 4.44
CA ALA A 117 12.40 0.34 5.89
C ALA A 117 13.05 1.55 6.60
N LYS A 118 14.18 2.03 6.08
CA LYS A 118 14.83 3.25 6.58
C LYS A 118 14.03 4.51 6.23
N TYR A 119 13.56 4.62 4.99
CA TYR A 119 12.86 5.83 4.51
C TYR A 119 11.48 6.02 5.13
N ILE A 120 10.76 4.95 5.44
CA ILE A 120 9.42 5.06 6.05
C ILE A 120 9.45 5.65 7.47
N ALA A 121 10.59 5.72 8.12
CA ALA A 121 10.76 6.49 9.36
C ALA A 121 10.30 7.93 9.19
N GLU A 122 10.54 8.54 8.02
CA GLU A 122 10.14 9.91 7.70
C GLU A 122 8.61 10.10 7.71
N PHE A 123 7.83 9.06 7.41
CA PHE A 123 6.38 9.11 7.51
C PHE A 123 5.92 9.22 8.97
N PHE A 124 6.54 8.46 9.87
CA PHE A 124 6.26 8.58 11.31
C PHE A 124 6.72 9.92 11.87
N HIS A 125 7.88 10.44 11.43
CA HIS A 125 8.36 11.78 11.82
C HIS A 125 7.42 12.87 11.33
N PHE A 126 6.92 12.77 10.10
CA PHE A 126 5.95 13.71 9.54
C PHE A 126 4.65 13.72 10.36
N PHE A 127 4.02 12.56 10.58
CA PHE A 127 2.78 12.47 11.35
C PHE A 127 2.99 12.80 12.83
N ALA A 128 4.16 12.53 13.40
CA ALA A 128 4.54 13.01 14.72
C ALA A 128 4.51 14.55 14.81
N GLY A 129 4.99 15.21 13.76
CA GLY A 129 4.94 16.67 13.63
C GLY A 129 3.54 17.22 13.37
N CYS A 130 2.63 16.41 12.82
CA CYS A 130 1.25 16.79 12.54
C CYS A 130 0.31 16.61 13.74
N ALA A 131 0.66 15.79 14.72
CA ALA A 131 -0.24 15.37 15.80
C ALA A 131 -0.89 16.55 16.57
N ASP A 132 -0.17 17.62 16.81
CA ASP A 132 -0.61 18.81 17.52
C ASP A 132 -1.05 19.98 16.59
N LYS A 133 -1.21 19.70 15.28
CA LYS A 133 -1.61 20.69 14.28
C LYS A 133 -3.06 20.52 13.81
N VAL A 134 -3.77 19.49 14.28
CA VAL A 134 -5.16 19.22 13.91
C VAL A 134 -6.06 20.13 14.73
N SER A 135 -6.57 21.18 14.08
CA SER A 135 -7.41 22.20 14.71
C SER A 135 -8.88 22.10 14.28
N GLY A 136 -9.76 22.69 15.08
CA GLY A 136 -11.12 23.05 14.69
C GLY A 136 -11.21 24.52 14.26
N GLU A 137 -12.44 24.97 14.02
CA GLU A 137 -12.75 26.31 13.48
C GLU A 137 -13.75 27.01 14.35
N THR A 138 -13.66 28.36 14.44
CA THR A 138 -14.72 29.21 14.94
C THR A 138 -15.62 29.59 13.78
N LEU A 139 -16.93 29.32 13.90
CA LEU A 139 -17.89 29.50 12.81
C LEU A 139 -18.58 30.87 12.89
N PRO A 140 -18.55 31.67 11.82
CA PRO A 140 -19.27 32.95 11.76
C PRO A 140 -20.75 32.69 11.43
N ILE A 141 -21.59 32.55 12.46
CA ILE A 141 -23.01 32.27 12.30
C ILE A 141 -23.88 33.54 12.40
N ASP A 142 -25.14 33.44 11.95
CA ASP A 142 -26.15 34.51 11.91
C ASP A 142 -26.88 34.71 13.23
N LYS A 143 -26.36 34.19 14.35
CA LYS A 143 -26.97 34.24 15.66
C LYS A 143 -26.06 34.99 16.64
N PRO A 144 -26.37 36.26 16.98
CA PRO A 144 -25.49 37.14 17.76
C PRO A 144 -25.23 36.60 19.18
N ASP A 145 -26.20 35.87 19.75
CA ASP A 145 -26.12 35.33 21.11
C ASP A 145 -25.55 33.92 21.17
N MET A 146 -24.89 33.46 20.09
CA MET A 146 -24.31 32.15 20.03
C MET A 146 -22.83 32.21 19.66
N PHE A 147 -22.01 31.52 20.41
CA PHE A 147 -20.62 31.20 20.04
C PHE A 147 -20.53 29.76 19.57
N VAL A 148 -20.08 29.57 18.34
CA VAL A 148 -20.03 28.23 17.73
C VAL A 148 -18.63 27.92 17.24
N PHE A 149 -18.16 26.75 17.61
CA PHE A 149 -16.85 26.23 17.15
C PHE A 149 -16.89 24.74 16.93
N THR A 150 -15.95 24.24 16.15
CA THR A 150 -15.71 22.80 15.96
C THR A 150 -14.49 22.35 16.74
N LYS A 151 -14.51 21.07 17.14
CA LYS A 151 -13.37 20.36 17.68
C LYS A 151 -13.18 19.07 16.87
N ARG A 152 -11.95 18.73 16.52
CA ARG A 152 -11.65 17.43 15.92
C ARG A 152 -11.47 16.37 17.00
N GLU A 153 -12.15 15.25 16.85
CA GLU A 153 -12.07 14.11 17.75
C GLU A 153 -11.64 12.86 16.95
N PRO A 154 -10.80 11.96 17.52
CA PRO A 154 -10.49 10.69 16.87
C PRO A 154 -11.75 9.84 16.69
N LEU A 155 -11.73 8.95 15.70
CA LEU A 155 -12.87 8.09 15.35
C LEU A 155 -13.07 6.95 16.35
N GLY A 156 -11.98 6.31 16.78
CA GLY A 156 -12.02 5.13 17.64
C GLY A 156 -11.01 4.05 17.24
N VAL A 157 -11.48 2.80 17.12
CA VAL A 157 -10.67 1.69 16.63
C VAL A 157 -10.60 1.71 15.12
N VAL A 158 -9.39 1.66 14.59
CA VAL A 158 -9.10 1.59 13.14
C VAL A 158 -8.66 0.17 12.78
N ALA A 159 -9.35 -0.47 11.85
CA ALA A 159 -8.89 -1.67 11.19
C ALA A 159 -7.96 -1.29 10.03
N ALA A 160 -6.68 -1.56 10.15
CA ALA A 160 -5.70 -1.35 9.09
C ALA A 160 -5.40 -2.69 8.40
N VAL A 161 -5.80 -2.83 7.13
CA VAL A 161 -5.58 -4.06 6.36
C VAL A 161 -4.54 -3.78 5.29
N VAL A 162 -3.43 -4.51 5.34
CA VAL A 162 -2.29 -4.32 4.44
C VAL A 162 -2.03 -5.56 3.60
N PRO A 163 -1.68 -5.39 2.31
CA PRO A 163 -1.27 -6.47 1.43
C PRO A 163 0.20 -6.84 1.67
N TRP A 164 0.70 -7.75 0.85
CA TRP A 164 2.05 -8.33 0.99
C TRP A 164 3.16 -7.53 0.29
N ASN A 165 2.87 -6.70 -0.70
CA ASN A 165 3.88 -6.16 -1.62
C ASN A 165 4.76 -5.01 -1.08
N SER A 166 4.33 -4.29 -0.06
CA SER A 166 5.10 -3.21 0.60
C SER A 166 4.60 -2.99 2.02
N GLN A 167 4.69 -3.99 2.85
CA GLN A 167 4.03 -4.07 4.14
C GLN A 167 4.40 -2.92 5.07
N LEU A 168 5.70 -2.71 5.30
CA LEU A 168 6.18 -1.67 6.22
C LEU A 168 5.78 -0.27 5.76
N PHE A 169 5.83 0.00 4.43
CA PHE A 169 5.37 1.27 3.88
C PHE A 169 3.87 1.49 4.13
N LEU A 170 3.06 0.49 3.82
CA LEU A 170 1.60 0.58 3.95
C LEU A 170 1.15 0.64 5.42
N VAL A 171 1.91 0.04 6.33
CA VAL A 171 1.70 0.24 7.76
C VAL A 171 1.95 1.69 8.16
N ALA A 172 3.06 2.28 7.72
CA ALA A 172 3.42 3.65 8.11
C ALA A 172 2.36 4.67 7.67
N VAL A 173 1.85 4.55 6.44
CA VAL A 173 0.84 5.49 5.92
C VAL A 173 -0.56 5.32 6.54
N LYS A 174 -0.84 4.18 7.18
CA LYS A 174 -2.10 3.91 7.88
C LYS A 174 -2.02 4.19 9.38
N ILE A 175 -0.99 3.62 10.04
CA ILE A 175 -0.84 3.75 11.50
C ILE A 175 -0.37 5.15 11.90
N GLY A 176 0.51 5.77 11.09
CA GLY A 176 1.03 7.11 11.37
C GLY A 176 -0.07 8.13 11.62
N PRO A 177 -0.95 8.40 10.65
CA PRO A 177 -2.05 9.37 10.83
C PRO A 177 -3.10 8.91 11.85
N ALA A 178 -3.40 7.60 11.94
CA ALA A 178 -4.34 7.07 12.91
C ALA A 178 -3.90 7.36 14.35
N LEU A 179 -2.65 7.05 14.70
CA LEU A 179 -2.11 7.28 16.04
C LEU A 179 -1.89 8.78 16.31
N ALA A 180 -1.42 9.54 15.33
CA ALA A 180 -1.28 11.00 15.47
C ALA A 180 -2.62 11.67 15.83
N ALA A 181 -3.70 11.25 15.18
CA ALA A 181 -5.07 11.71 15.49
C ALA A 181 -5.57 11.24 16.86
N GLY A 182 -5.00 10.19 17.45
CA GLY A 182 -5.39 9.65 18.76
C GLY A 182 -6.25 8.39 18.71
N ASN A 183 -6.38 7.76 17.54
CA ASN A 183 -7.06 6.46 17.40
C ASN A 183 -6.19 5.33 17.94
N THR A 184 -6.80 4.15 18.03
CA THR A 184 -6.13 2.86 18.24
C THR A 184 -6.26 2.00 16.99
N VAL A 185 -5.40 1.00 16.82
CA VAL A 185 -5.31 0.24 15.57
C VAL A 185 -5.30 -1.26 15.83
N VAL A 186 -6.06 -1.98 15.02
CA VAL A 186 -5.88 -3.41 14.79
C VAL A 186 -5.39 -3.60 13.37
N LEU A 187 -4.12 -3.99 13.24
CA LEU A 187 -3.46 -4.25 11.96
C LEU A 187 -3.67 -5.71 11.57
N LYS A 188 -4.24 -5.95 10.38
CA LYS A 188 -4.24 -7.28 9.77
C LYS A 188 -3.15 -7.36 8.73
N ALA A 189 -2.15 -8.20 8.96
CA ALA A 189 -1.13 -8.54 7.99
C ALA A 189 -1.68 -9.50 6.91
N SER A 190 -1.05 -9.47 5.72
CA SER A 190 -1.39 -10.43 4.66
C SER A 190 -0.91 -11.83 5.02
N GLU A 191 -1.69 -12.85 4.66
CA GLU A 191 -1.34 -14.26 4.77
C GLU A 191 -0.13 -14.65 3.93
N HIS A 192 0.15 -13.91 2.85
CA HIS A 192 1.31 -14.17 1.98
C HIS A 192 2.63 -13.64 2.53
N ALA A 193 2.56 -12.67 3.45
CA ALA A 193 3.74 -12.08 4.06
C ALA A 193 3.33 -11.37 5.36
N SER A 194 3.58 -11.98 6.49
CA SER A 194 3.18 -11.46 7.80
C SER A 194 4.37 -11.13 8.70
N ALA A 195 5.51 -11.73 8.46
CA ALA A 195 6.60 -11.74 9.42
C ALA A 195 7.21 -10.35 9.66
N ALA A 196 7.34 -9.52 8.64
CA ALA A 196 7.85 -8.16 8.79
C ALA A 196 6.95 -7.30 9.69
N MET A 197 5.61 -7.54 9.66
CA MET A 197 4.65 -6.86 10.54
C MET A 197 4.81 -7.28 11.99
N LEU A 198 5.05 -8.55 12.23
CA LEU A 198 5.25 -9.08 13.58
C LEU A 198 6.60 -8.62 14.16
N GLU A 199 7.64 -8.50 13.34
CA GLU A 199 8.90 -7.87 13.76
C GLU A 199 8.74 -6.36 14.03
N PHE A 200 7.97 -5.64 13.21
CA PHE A 200 7.60 -4.26 13.49
C PHE A 200 6.87 -4.12 14.83
N GLY A 201 5.98 -5.06 15.16
CA GLY A 201 5.27 -5.10 16.44
C GLY A 201 6.18 -5.03 17.67
N LYS A 202 7.40 -5.58 17.58
CA LYS A 202 8.39 -5.51 18.66
C LYS A 202 8.91 -4.10 18.96
N LEU A 203 8.74 -3.17 18.02
CA LEU A 203 9.15 -1.77 18.19
C LEU A 203 8.08 -0.90 18.86
N ILE A 204 6.83 -1.36 18.90
CA ILE A 204 5.69 -0.61 19.44
C ILE A 204 5.89 -0.29 20.93
N GLU A 205 6.18 -1.32 21.74
CA GLU A 205 6.44 -1.14 23.17
C GLU A 205 7.68 -0.28 23.41
N GLN A 206 8.76 -0.52 22.67
CA GLN A 206 10.00 0.25 22.77
C GLN A 206 9.80 1.74 22.45
N ALA A 207 8.83 2.06 21.58
CA ALA A 207 8.44 3.44 21.26
C ALA A 207 7.65 4.12 22.40
N GLY A 208 7.23 3.38 23.43
CA GLY A 208 6.43 3.87 24.55
C GLY A 208 4.95 3.96 24.23
N ILE A 209 4.49 3.24 23.20
CA ILE A 209 3.07 3.10 22.87
C ILE A 209 2.46 2.08 23.83
N PRO A 210 1.40 2.43 24.59
CA PRO A 210 0.82 1.55 25.60
C PRO A 210 0.21 0.27 25.01
N PRO A 211 0.11 -0.82 25.79
CA PRO A 211 -0.61 -2.03 25.41
C PRO A 211 -2.02 -1.74 24.88
N GLY A 212 -2.46 -2.50 23.88
CA GLY A 212 -3.76 -2.37 23.24
C GLY A 212 -3.90 -1.27 22.21
N VAL A 213 -3.01 -0.26 22.19
CA VAL A 213 -3.07 0.85 21.20
C VAL A 213 -2.82 0.36 19.77
N VAL A 214 -1.87 -0.55 19.60
CA VAL A 214 -1.61 -1.25 18.34
C VAL A 214 -1.65 -2.74 18.60
N ASN A 215 -2.51 -3.43 17.89
CA ASN A 215 -2.62 -4.89 17.89
C ASN A 215 -2.34 -5.40 16.49
N ILE A 216 -1.72 -6.56 16.36
CA ILE A 216 -1.37 -7.16 15.06
C ILE A 216 -1.91 -8.58 15.02
N VAL A 217 -2.87 -8.80 14.13
CA VAL A 217 -3.44 -10.11 13.86
C VAL A 217 -3.04 -10.60 12.48
N THR A 218 -2.90 -11.91 12.34
CA THR A 218 -2.51 -12.59 11.11
C THR A 218 -3.59 -13.61 10.73
N GLY A 219 -3.73 -13.91 9.45
CA GLY A 219 -4.73 -14.87 8.97
C GLY A 219 -5.27 -14.49 7.61
N HIS A 220 -6.15 -15.35 7.11
CA HIS A 220 -6.79 -15.18 5.80
C HIS A 220 -7.89 -14.10 5.80
N GLY A 221 -8.48 -13.85 4.63
CA GLY A 221 -9.65 -12.97 4.50
C GLY A 221 -10.85 -13.48 5.30
N GLU A 222 -11.03 -14.79 5.34
CA GLU A 222 -11.97 -15.53 6.20
C GLU A 222 -11.18 -16.47 7.12
N PRO A 223 -11.46 -16.53 8.42
CA PRO A 223 -12.46 -15.71 9.16
C PRO A 223 -11.89 -14.32 9.59
N CYS A 224 -10.57 -14.15 9.69
CA CYS A 224 -9.89 -13.03 10.33
C CYS A 224 -10.29 -11.67 9.74
N GLY A 225 -10.14 -11.49 8.41
CA GLY A 225 -10.44 -10.21 7.73
C GLY A 225 -11.91 -9.82 7.83
N ARG A 226 -12.83 -10.80 7.68
CA ARG A 226 -14.26 -10.56 7.83
C ARG A 226 -14.60 -10.14 9.26
N ALA A 227 -14.15 -10.90 10.25
CA ALA A 227 -14.40 -10.58 11.65
C ALA A 227 -13.93 -9.17 12.01
N LEU A 228 -12.72 -8.78 11.56
CA LEU A 228 -12.17 -7.45 11.82
C LEU A 228 -12.98 -6.35 11.14
N THR A 229 -13.26 -6.47 9.84
CA THR A 229 -13.91 -5.39 9.08
C THR A 229 -15.41 -5.24 9.36
N SER A 230 -16.06 -6.27 9.93
CA SER A 230 -17.48 -6.23 10.35
C SER A 230 -17.67 -6.03 11.86
N HIS A 231 -16.59 -5.87 12.64
CA HIS A 231 -16.70 -5.77 14.10
C HIS A 231 -17.43 -4.48 14.51
N PRO A 232 -18.41 -4.53 15.45
CA PRO A 232 -19.21 -3.37 15.83
C PRO A 232 -18.41 -2.18 16.38
N ASP A 233 -17.30 -2.44 17.07
CA ASP A 233 -16.45 -1.41 17.66
C ASP A 233 -15.39 -0.85 16.71
N VAL A 234 -15.31 -1.32 15.47
CA VAL A 234 -14.44 -0.72 14.43
C VAL A 234 -15.12 0.49 13.83
N ALA A 235 -14.50 1.66 14.00
CA ALA A 235 -15.01 2.93 13.52
C ALA A 235 -14.53 3.28 12.09
N ARG A 236 -13.37 2.74 11.68
CA ARG A 236 -12.81 2.96 10.35
C ARG A 236 -12.07 1.72 9.86
N VAL A 237 -12.18 1.47 8.57
CA VAL A 237 -11.37 0.48 7.84
C VAL A 237 -10.49 1.21 6.83
N SER A 238 -9.18 1.12 6.99
CA SER A 238 -8.19 1.56 5.99
C SER A 238 -7.66 0.32 5.28
N PHE A 239 -8.07 0.12 4.05
CA PHE A 239 -7.82 -1.08 3.27
C PHE A 239 -6.91 -0.79 2.08
N THR A 240 -5.86 -1.61 1.89
CA THR A 240 -5.10 -1.69 0.64
C THR A 240 -5.09 -3.14 0.16
N GLY A 241 -5.42 -3.37 -1.11
CA GLY A 241 -5.47 -4.71 -1.68
C GLY A 241 -6.15 -4.79 -3.03
N GLY A 242 -6.54 -5.98 -3.44
CA GLY A 242 -7.23 -6.21 -4.70
C GLY A 242 -8.71 -5.84 -4.67
N PRO A 243 -9.34 -5.57 -5.85
CA PRO A 243 -10.73 -5.11 -5.94
C PRO A 243 -11.74 -6.13 -5.41
N ASN A 244 -11.46 -7.43 -5.54
CA ASN A 244 -12.35 -8.47 -5.01
C ASN A 244 -12.42 -8.42 -3.48
N ALA A 245 -11.28 -8.34 -2.80
CA ALA A 245 -11.24 -8.20 -1.35
C ALA A 245 -11.88 -6.88 -0.88
N ALA A 246 -11.71 -5.79 -1.64
CA ALA A 246 -12.36 -4.51 -1.35
C ALA A 246 -13.89 -4.59 -1.37
N ARG A 247 -14.48 -5.35 -2.32
CA ARG A 247 -15.94 -5.59 -2.35
C ARG A 247 -16.43 -6.31 -1.09
N HIS A 248 -15.67 -7.30 -0.60
CA HIS A 248 -15.99 -7.97 0.68
C HIS A 248 -15.87 -7.01 1.86
N VAL A 249 -14.86 -6.13 1.89
CA VAL A 249 -14.75 -5.09 2.94
C VAL A 249 -15.98 -4.19 2.93
N LEU A 250 -16.39 -3.68 1.77
CA LEU A 250 -17.60 -2.84 1.65
C LEU A 250 -18.88 -3.57 2.10
N GLU A 251 -18.98 -4.87 1.79
CA GLU A 251 -20.09 -5.70 2.25
C GLU A 251 -20.08 -5.89 3.78
N ASN A 252 -18.92 -6.01 4.39
CA ASN A 252 -18.76 -6.21 5.83
C ASN A 252 -19.09 -4.93 6.62
N VAL A 253 -18.60 -3.76 6.18
CA VAL A 253 -18.78 -2.49 6.92
C VAL A 253 -20.24 -2.00 6.95
N LYS A 254 -21.14 -2.55 6.15
CA LYS A 254 -22.57 -2.26 6.29
C LYS A 254 -23.16 -2.67 7.65
N ARG A 255 -22.45 -3.53 8.40
CA ARG A 255 -22.89 -4.00 9.73
C ARG A 255 -22.59 -3.01 10.84
N ASN A 256 -21.48 -2.27 10.71
CA ASN A 256 -20.98 -1.36 11.75
C ASN A 256 -20.94 0.11 11.30
N PHE A 257 -21.24 0.40 10.01
CA PHE A 257 -21.18 1.74 9.42
C PHE A 257 -19.79 2.40 9.54
N ALA A 258 -18.73 1.61 9.59
CA ALA A 258 -17.37 2.10 9.67
C ALA A 258 -17.03 2.95 8.42
N GLU A 259 -16.30 4.05 8.63
CA GLU A 259 -15.72 4.80 7.52
C GLU A 259 -14.70 3.95 6.76
N VAL A 260 -14.60 4.11 5.44
CA VAL A 260 -13.72 3.30 4.61
C VAL A 260 -12.84 4.17 3.74
N SER A 261 -11.53 3.86 3.68
CA SER A 261 -10.67 4.23 2.57
C SER A 261 -10.18 2.98 1.85
N LEU A 262 -10.15 3.05 0.53
CA LEU A 262 -9.73 1.97 -0.35
C LEU A 262 -8.56 2.44 -1.21
N GLU A 263 -7.42 1.76 -1.09
CA GLU A 263 -6.28 1.90 -1.97
C GLU A 263 -6.13 0.59 -2.76
N LEU A 264 -6.50 0.63 -4.04
CA LEU A 264 -6.61 -0.55 -4.87
C LEU A 264 -5.56 -0.54 -5.98
N GLY A 265 -5.63 -1.53 -6.84
CA GLY A 265 -4.72 -1.69 -7.96
C GLY A 265 -4.80 -0.59 -9.01
N GLY A 266 -3.91 -0.67 -9.97
CA GLY A 266 -3.81 0.26 -11.07
C GLY A 266 -3.36 -0.40 -12.36
N LYS A 267 -3.65 0.25 -13.49
CA LYS A 267 -3.08 -0.06 -14.80
C LYS A 267 -2.50 1.25 -15.36
N SER A 268 -1.48 1.76 -14.68
CA SER A 268 -0.99 3.13 -14.85
C SER A 268 -0.38 3.36 -16.22
N PRO A 269 -0.82 4.40 -16.96
CA PRO A 269 -0.21 4.79 -18.22
C PRO A 269 1.15 5.48 -17.98
N PHE A 270 2.12 5.14 -18.83
CA PHE A 270 3.41 5.78 -18.93
C PHE A 270 3.54 6.34 -20.35
N ILE A 271 3.45 7.66 -20.49
CA ILE A 271 3.31 8.36 -21.77
C ILE A 271 4.63 9.05 -22.12
N VAL A 272 5.18 8.79 -23.29
CA VAL A 272 6.44 9.39 -23.76
C VAL A 272 6.22 10.08 -25.09
N PHE A 273 6.37 11.40 -25.11
CA PHE A 273 6.25 12.24 -26.29
C PHE A 273 7.57 12.30 -27.08
N ASP A 274 7.48 12.75 -28.33
CA ASP A 274 8.57 12.90 -29.29
C ASP A 274 9.74 13.78 -28.82
N ASP A 275 9.45 14.77 -27.98
CA ASP A 275 10.42 15.69 -27.39
C ASP A 275 11.02 15.25 -26.06
N ALA A 276 10.67 14.05 -25.56
CA ALA A 276 11.15 13.56 -24.27
C ALA A 276 12.67 13.28 -24.28
N ASN A 277 13.30 13.39 -23.11
CA ASN A 277 14.63 12.82 -22.93
C ASN A 277 14.52 11.29 -22.92
N ILE A 278 14.88 10.66 -24.04
CA ILE A 278 14.70 9.22 -24.28
C ILE A 278 15.41 8.38 -23.20
N GLU A 279 16.67 8.73 -22.88
CA GLU A 279 17.44 7.96 -21.88
C GLU A 279 16.77 7.98 -20.51
N SER A 280 16.36 9.16 -20.05
CA SER A 280 15.64 9.32 -18.78
C SER A 280 14.30 8.59 -18.79
N ALA A 281 13.55 8.65 -19.89
CA ALA A 281 12.25 7.99 -20.01
C ALA A 281 12.38 6.46 -20.06
N VAL A 282 13.40 5.92 -20.76
CA VAL A 282 13.71 4.49 -20.78
C VAL A 282 14.07 3.98 -19.38
N ASN A 283 14.98 4.66 -18.68
CA ASN A 283 15.38 4.29 -17.31
C ASN A 283 14.19 4.33 -16.34
N ALA A 284 13.36 5.38 -16.43
CA ALA A 284 12.17 5.50 -15.61
C ALA A 284 11.11 4.43 -15.92
N SER A 285 10.98 4.04 -17.20
CA SER A 285 10.09 2.98 -17.65
C SER A 285 10.53 1.61 -17.11
N ILE A 286 11.83 1.29 -17.22
CA ILE A 286 12.45 0.07 -16.67
C ILE A 286 12.20 0.00 -15.15
N ALA A 287 12.52 1.08 -14.43
CA ALA A 287 12.29 1.14 -12.97
C ALA A 287 10.79 1.10 -12.62
N GLY A 288 9.96 1.72 -13.47
CA GLY A 288 8.51 1.83 -13.28
C GLY A 288 7.77 0.51 -13.34
N ILE A 289 8.23 -0.43 -14.19
CA ILE A 289 7.56 -1.74 -14.35
C ILE A 289 8.36 -2.90 -13.75
N PHE A 290 9.69 -2.94 -13.85
CA PHE A 290 10.47 -4.09 -13.38
C PHE A 290 10.95 -3.95 -11.94
N GLY A 291 10.95 -2.74 -11.37
CA GLY A 291 11.17 -2.54 -9.93
C GLY A 291 10.13 -3.29 -9.09
N ALA A 292 10.56 -3.93 -8.01
CA ALA A 292 9.76 -4.85 -7.20
C ALA A 292 9.11 -5.99 -8.03
N THR A 293 9.72 -6.40 -9.13
CA THR A 293 9.21 -7.43 -10.05
C THR A 293 7.81 -7.09 -10.60
N GLY A 294 7.51 -5.79 -10.78
CA GLY A 294 6.21 -5.30 -11.24
C GLY A 294 5.08 -5.38 -10.21
N GLN A 295 5.37 -5.82 -9.00
CA GLN A 295 4.38 -6.04 -7.94
C GLN A 295 4.09 -4.75 -7.16
N SER A 296 3.68 -3.72 -7.89
CA SER A 296 3.39 -2.39 -7.37
C SER A 296 2.09 -1.86 -7.95
N CYS A 297 1.23 -1.33 -7.10
CA CYS A 297 -0.04 -0.71 -7.51
C CYS A 297 0.16 0.47 -8.48
N VAL A 298 1.30 1.15 -8.39
CA VAL A 298 1.68 2.25 -9.29
C VAL A 298 2.61 1.81 -10.43
N ALA A 299 2.71 0.50 -10.73
CA ALA A 299 3.52 0.05 -11.85
C ALA A 299 3.07 0.69 -13.17
N GLY A 300 4.01 1.28 -13.92
CA GLY A 300 3.74 1.86 -15.23
C GLY A 300 3.57 0.78 -16.29
N SER A 301 2.49 0.02 -16.21
CA SER A 301 2.29 -1.23 -16.96
C SER A 301 1.69 -1.04 -18.34
N ARG A 302 1.28 0.18 -18.71
CA ARG A 302 0.88 0.58 -20.06
C ARG A 302 1.80 1.68 -20.58
N LEU A 303 2.69 1.34 -21.51
CA LEU A 303 3.63 2.29 -22.14
C LEU A 303 3.04 2.79 -23.47
N TYR A 304 2.85 4.09 -23.55
CA TYR A 304 2.42 4.78 -24.77
C TYR A 304 3.59 5.58 -25.33
N LEU A 305 4.01 5.26 -26.54
CA LEU A 305 5.15 5.89 -27.24
C LEU A 305 4.68 6.69 -28.44
N HIS A 306 5.11 7.93 -28.56
CA HIS A 306 4.94 8.68 -29.80
C HIS A 306 5.60 7.92 -30.95
N GLU A 307 4.92 7.81 -32.11
CA GLU A 307 5.38 6.95 -33.22
C GLU A 307 6.79 7.28 -33.71
N ASP A 308 7.18 8.57 -33.70
CA ASP A 308 8.48 9.05 -34.18
C ASP A 308 9.68 8.56 -33.38
N ILE A 309 9.48 8.20 -32.11
CA ILE A 309 10.53 7.72 -31.20
C ILE A 309 10.38 6.26 -30.79
N ALA A 310 9.27 5.63 -31.15
CA ALA A 310 8.89 4.33 -30.63
C ALA A 310 9.93 3.23 -30.91
N ASP A 311 10.47 3.18 -32.12
CA ASP A 311 11.43 2.15 -32.50
C ASP A 311 12.76 2.31 -31.74
N GLU A 312 13.32 3.54 -31.69
CA GLU A 312 14.53 3.82 -30.92
C GLU A 312 14.35 3.55 -29.44
N PHE A 313 13.22 3.95 -28.89
CA PHE A 313 12.88 3.72 -27.47
C PHE A 313 12.83 2.24 -27.14
N LEU A 314 12.10 1.47 -27.94
CA LEU A 314 11.91 0.03 -27.74
C LEU A 314 13.23 -0.73 -27.89
N GLU A 315 14.07 -0.40 -28.87
CA GLU A 315 15.39 -1.00 -29.01
C GLU A 315 16.23 -0.84 -27.74
N LYS A 316 16.34 0.38 -27.21
CA LYS A 316 17.06 0.68 -25.98
C LYS A 316 16.46 -0.04 -24.77
N MET A 317 15.13 -0.03 -24.63
CA MET A 317 14.44 -0.63 -23.53
C MET A 317 14.57 -2.16 -23.50
N ILE A 318 14.46 -2.82 -24.66
CA ILE A 318 14.62 -4.28 -24.80
C ILE A 318 16.05 -4.71 -24.41
N VAL A 319 17.07 -3.96 -24.84
CA VAL A 319 18.47 -4.23 -24.48
C VAL A 319 18.64 -4.16 -22.97
N LEU A 320 18.15 -3.12 -22.30
CA LEU A 320 18.22 -3.00 -20.84
C LEU A 320 17.41 -4.07 -20.13
N ALA A 321 16.19 -4.39 -20.59
CA ALA A 321 15.36 -5.42 -19.99
C ALA A 321 16.04 -6.80 -19.99
N ARG A 322 16.73 -7.15 -21.09
CA ARG A 322 17.49 -8.40 -21.21
C ARG A 322 18.74 -8.48 -20.34
N GLN A 323 19.27 -7.34 -19.91
CA GLN A 323 20.44 -7.23 -19.04
C GLN A 323 20.08 -7.31 -17.55
N ILE A 324 18.79 -7.27 -17.19
CA ILE A 324 18.35 -7.36 -15.81
C ILE A 324 18.78 -8.70 -15.19
N ILE A 325 19.56 -8.64 -14.12
CA ILE A 325 20.03 -9.81 -13.39
C ILE A 325 18.90 -10.33 -12.49
N ILE A 326 18.30 -11.45 -12.88
CA ILE A 326 17.28 -12.14 -12.11
C ILE A 326 17.98 -13.11 -11.15
N GLY A 327 17.62 -13.11 -9.87
CA GLY A 327 18.30 -14.00 -8.92
C GLY A 327 17.73 -13.96 -7.50
N ASP A 328 18.51 -14.52 -6.56
CA ASP A 328 18.20 -14.48 -5.14
C ASP A 328 18.10 -13.01 -4.70
N PRO A 329 16.96 -12.56 -4.14
CA PRO A 329 16.76 -11.18 -3.75
C PRO A 329 17.64 -10.72 -2.57
N LEU A 330 18.32 -11.65 -1.89
CA LEU A 330 19.28 -11.36 -0.82
C LEU A 330 20.68 -11.02 -1.35
N GLU A 331 20.96 -11.30 -2.63
CA GLU A 331 22.25 -11.01 -3.26
C GLU A 331 22.28 -9.56 -3.78
N GLU A 332 23.40 -8.87 -3.52
CA GLU A 332 23.56 -7.44 -3.86
C GLU A 332 23.50 -7.16 -5.38
N ASP A 333 23.97 -8.11 -6.22
CA ASP A 333 23.98 -7.97 -7.68
C ASP A 333 22.63 -8.26 -8.32
N THR A 334 21.68 -8.85 -7.60
CA THR A 334 20.35 -9.12 -8.11
C THR A 334 19.62 -7.80 -8.37
N GLN A 335 18.98 -7.71 -9.54
CA GLN A 335 18.21 -6.53 -9.98
C GLN A 335 16.69 -6.80 -10.02
N MET A 336 16.28 -8.05 -10.12
CA MET A 336 14.88 -8.45 -10.05
C MET A 336 14.75 -9.81 -9.34
N GLY A 337 13.92 -9.86 -8.31
CA GLY A 337 13.60 -11.05 -7.54
C GLY A 337 12.44 -11.85 -8.14
N PRO A 338 11.91 -12.85 -7.40
CA PRO A 338 10.76 -13.64 -7.81
C PRO A 338 9.44 -12.90 -7.62
N LEU A 339 8.37 -13.45 -8.18
CA LEU A 339 6.99 -13.15 -7.80
C LEU A 339 6.70 -13.72 -6.41
N CYS A 340 5.83 -13.08 -5.65
CA CYS A 340 5.55 -13.47 -4.27
C CYS A 340 4.78 -14.80 -4.17
N THR A 341 3.81 -15.04 -5.06
CA THR A 341 2.93 -16.20 -4.95
C THR A 341 2.89 -17.04 -6.23
N LEU A 342 2.71 -18.36 -6.07
CA LEU A 342 2.52 -19.28 -7.20
C LEU A 342 1.25 -18.94 -8.01
N GLY A 343 0.20 -18.47 -7.34
CA GLY A 343 -1.04 -18.05 -8.01
C GLY A 343 -0.78 -16.90 -8.98
N GLN A 344 0.04 -15.93 -8.57
CA GLN A 344 0.43 -14.78 -9.39
C GLN A 344 1.24 -15.22 -10.62
N LEU A 345 2.23 -16.09 -10.44
CA LEU A 345 3.03 -16.63 -11.54
C LEU A 345 2.14 -17.32 -12.60
N LYS A 346 1.23 -18.21 -12.16
CA LYS A 346 0.32 -18.91 -13.06
C LYS A 346 -0.62 -17.96 -13.80
N ASN A 347 -1.13 -16.94 -13.11
CA ASN A 347 -2.00 -15.94 -13.73
C ASN A 347 -1.25 -15.14 -14.82
N ILE A 348 -0.03 -14.70 -14.53
CA ILE A 348 0.78 -13.97 -15.51
C ILE A 348 1.10 -14.83 -16.74
N GLN A 349 1.47 -16.10 -16.55
CA GLN A 349 1.72 -17.02 -17.66
C GLN A 349 0.48 -17.16 -18.57
N ALA A 350 -0.68 -17.39 -17.96
CA ALA A 350 -1.93 -17.55 -18.71
C ALA A 350 -2.34 -16.28 -19.47
N GLU A 351 -2.18 -15.10 -18.86
CA GLU A 351 -2.54 -13.83 -19.50
C GLU A 351 -1.59 -13.46 -20.63
N VAL A 352 -0.29 -13.74 -20.48
CA VAL A 352 0.70 -13.49 -21.55
C VAL A 352 0.47 -14.43 -22.73
N GLU A 353 0.20 -15.72 -22.48
CA GLU A 353 -0.14 -16.70 -23.53
C GLU A 353 -1.44 -16.31 -24.24
N TYR A 354 -2.45 -15.86 -23.50
CA TYR A 354 -3.71 -15.44 -24.08
C TYR A 354 -3.55 -14.16 -24.94
N ALA A 355 -2.75 -13.19 -24.50
CA ALA A 355 -2.47 -11.98 -25.27
C ALA A 355 -1.80 -12.29 -26.61
N GLU A 356 -0.88 -13.27 -26.67
CA GLU A 356 -0.25 -13.70 -27.91
C GLU A 356 -1.28 -14.31 -28.87
N GLN A 357 -2.24 -15.10 -28.35
CA GLN A 357 -3.36 -15.65 -29.13
C GLN A 357 -4.29 -14.55 -29.66
N GLU A 358 -4.46 -13.44 -28.93
CA GLU A 358 -5.21 -12.26 -29.36
C GLU A 358 -4.44 -11.37 -30.36
N GLY A 359 -3.20 -11.73 -30.73
CA GLY A 359 -2.40 -11.03 -31.72
C GLY A 359 -1.41 -10.01 -31.17
N ALA A 360 -1.19 -10.00 -29.86
CA ALA A 360 -0.09 -9.23 -29.27
C ALA A 360 1.26 -9.87 -29.61
N LYS A 361 2.31 -9.06 -29.68
CA LYS A 361 3.67 -9.52 -30.02
C LYS A 361 4.59 -9.40 -28.81
N ILE A 362 5.11 -10.53 -28.33
CA ILE A 362 6.12 -10.55 -27.29
C ILE A 362 7.46 -10.09 -27.88
N LEU A 363 7.98 -8.95 -27.41
CA LEU A 363 9.24 -8.37 -27.87
C LEU A 363 10.44 -8.93 -27.07
N THR A 364 10.23 -9.27 -25.80
CA THR A 364 11.21 -9.94 -24.92
C THR A 364 10.52 -10.57 -23.73
N GLY A 365 11.14 -11.57 -23.11
CA GLY A 365 10.60 -12.30 -21.95
C GLY A 365 9.48 -13.25 -22.32
N GLY A 366 8.39 -13.21 -21.56
CA GLY A 366 7.19 -14.03 -21.76
C GLY A 366 7.27 -15.44 -21.15
N LYS A 367 8.30 -15.74 -20.36
CA LYS A 367 8.51 -17.08 -19.78
C LYS A 367 9.26 -17.04 -18.45
N GLN A 368 9.34 -18.16 -17.79
CA GLN A 368 10.24 -18.34 -16.67
C GLN A 368 11.69 -18.49 -17.16
N PRO A 369 12.68 -17.93 -16.41
CA PRO A 369 14.08 -18.09 -16.78
C PRO A 369 14.54 -19.55 -16.61
N GLU A 370 15.32 -20.06 -17.56
CA GLU A 370 15.82 -21.43 -17.55
C GLU A 370 16.76 -21.69 -16.37
N GLY A 371 16.64 -22.87 -15.75
CA GLY A 371 17.52 -23.35 -14.68
C GLY A 371 17.37 -22.65 -13.34
N LYS A 372 16.35 -21.82 -13.14
CA LYS A 372 16.06 -21.20 -11.85
C LYS A 372 14.90 -21.91 -11.14
N GLU A 373 15.15 -22.33 -9.90
CA GLU A 373 14.09 -22.75 -8.98
C GLU A 373 13.45 -21.51 -8.36
N GLY A 374 12.16 -21.57 -8.01
CA GLY A 374 11.41 -20.44 -7.44
C GLY A 374 10.44 -19.77 -8.41
N LEU A 375 9.80 -18.69 -7.96
CA LEU A 375 8.70 -18.05 -8.69
C LEU A 375 9.19 -16.92 -9.61
N PHE A 376 10.26 -17.17 -10.35
CA PHE A 376 10.84 -16.16 -11.24
C PHE A 376 10.08 -16.08 -12.58
N TYR A 377 10.02 -14.87 -13.13
CA TYR A 377 9.47 -14.58 -14.45
C TYR A 377 10.35 -13.54 -15.15
N GLU A 378 10.60 -13.68 -16.44
CA GLU A 378 11.48 -12.75 -17.19
C GLU A 378 10.82 -11.36 -17.35
N PRO A 379 11.60 -10.28 -17.37
CA PRO A 379 11.12 -8.97 -17.79
C PRO A 379 10.45 -9.05 -19.15
N THR A 380 9.17 -8.76 -19.22
CA THR A 380 8.34 -9.03 -20.39
C THR A 380 7.80 -7.73 -20.97
N ILE A 381 8.05 -7.52 -22.28
CA ILE A 381 7.55 -6.38 -23.05
C ILE A 381 6.70 -6.94 -24.20
N ILE A 382 5.46 -6.48 -24.27
CA ILE A 382 4.46 -6.94 -25.24
C ILE A 382 3.94 -5.75 -26.02
N GLU A 383 4.10 -5.75 -27.35
CA GLU A 383 3.48 -4.77 -28.25
C GLU A 383 2.04 -5.19 -28.53
N CYS A 384 1.09 -4.34 -28.17
CA CYS A 384 -0.34 -4.56 -28.27
C CYS A 384 -0.89 -3.75 -29.45
N PRO A 385 -1.58 -4.41 -30.44
CA PRO A 385 -2.04 -3.74 -31.64
C PRO A 385 -3.17 -2.72 -31.40
N ASN A 386 -3.92 -2.87 -30.31
CA ASN A 386 -5.02 -1.97 -29.94
C ASN A 386 -5.33 -2.03 -28.45
N GLN A 387 -6.26 -1.19 -27.99
CA GLN A 387 -6.69 -1.06 -26.59
C GLN A 387 -7.60 -2.23 -26.14
N ASP A 388 -8.25 -2.95 -27.06
CA ASP A 388 -9.28 -3.94 -26.72
C ASP A 388 -8.74 -5.25 -26.18
N LEU A 389 -7.41 -5.48 -26.25
CA LEU A 389 -6.79 -6.67 -25.71
C LEU A 389 -6.95 -6.70 -24.18
N ARG A 390 -7.41 -7.83 -23.66
CA ARG A 390 -7.64 -8.01 -22.22
C ARG A 390 -6.43 -7.64 -21.36
N ILE A 391 -5.21 -7.99 -21.82
CA ILE A 391 -3.96 -7.72 -21.10
C ILE A 391 -3.69 -6.21 -20.93
N VAL A 392 -4.24 -5.34 -21.80
CA VAL A 392 -4.03 -3.89 -21.73
C VAL A 392 -4.77 -3.28 -20.55
N ASP A 393 -5.91 -3.81 -20.15
CA ASP A 393 -6.71 -3.30 -19.02
C ASP A 393 -6.60 -4.15 -17.75
N THR A 394 -6.21 -5.43 -17.85
CA THR A 394 -6.05 -6.31 -16.70
C THR A 394 -4.78 -5.99 -15.91
N GLU A 395 -4.90 -5.70 -14.61
CA GLU A 395 -3.74 -5.58 -13.70
C GLU A 395 -3.11 -6.95 -13.47
N LEU A 396 -1.91 -7.19 -14.01
CA LEU A 396 -1.19 -8.45 -13.83
C LEU A 396 -0.39 -8.52 -12.53
N PHE A 397 0.00 -7.39 -11.98
CA PHE A 397 0.82 -7.27 -10.78
C PHE A 397 2.14 -8.06 -10.86
N GLY A 398 2.84 -7.91 -11.99
CA GLY A 398 4.08 -8.62 -12.32
C GLY A 398 4.90 -7.91 -13.40
N PRO A 399 6.05 -8.48 -13.83
CA PRO A 399 7.01 -7.81 -14.68
C PRO A 399 6.61 -7.84 -16.17
N VAL A 400 5.40 -7.36 -16.47
CA VAL A 400 4.81 -7.37 -17.82
C VAL A 400 4.36 -5.96 -18.21
N LEU A 401 4.89 -5.48 -19.32
CA LEU A 401 4.63 -4.18 -19.91
C LEU A 401 3.86 -4.31 -21.22
N CYS A 402 2.70 -3.66 -21.32
CA CYS A 402 1.97 -3.48 -22.56
C CYS A 402 2.43 -2.19 -23.25
N VAL A 403 2.75 -2.27 -24.55
CA VAL A 403 3.23 -1.12 -25.34
C VAL A 403 2.25 -0.83 -26.46
N GLN A 404 1.93 0.45 -26.65
CA GLN A 404 1.14 0.95 -27.76
C GLN A 404 1.76 2.24 -28.31
N ARG A 405 1.47 2.55 -29.60
CA ARG A 405 1.96 3.76 -30.25
C ARG A 405 0.84 4.78 -30.37
N PHE A 406 1.19 6.05 -30.41
CA PHE A 406 0.26 7.15 -30.62
C PHE A 406 0.89 8.25 -31.49
N LYS A 407 0.03 9.13 -32.06
CA LYS A 407 0.44 10.25 -32.91
C LYS A 407 0.14 11.62 -32.31
N THR A 408 -0.97 11.74 -31.58
CA THR A 408 -1.41 13.05 -31.08
C THR A 408 -1.65 13.03 -29.58
N GLU A 409 -1.64 14.21 -28.98
CA GLU A 409 -1.93 14.41 -27.56
C GLU A 409 -3.35 13.96 -27.20
N GLU A 410 -4.33 14.19 -28.08
CA GLU A 410 -5.73 13.80 -27.90
C GLU A 410 -5.89 12.29 -27.94
N GLU A 411 -5.22 11.61 -28.87
CA GLU A 411 -5.24 10.16 -28.99
C GLU A 411 -4.71 9.49 -27.73
N VAL A 412 -3.49 9.87 -27.30
CA VAL A 412 -2.88 9.24 -26.12
C VAL A 412 -3.66 9.53 -24.84
N LEU A 413 -4.27 10.71 -24.74
CA LEU A 413 -5.11 11.06 -23.59
C LEU A 413 -6.36 10.16 -23.54
N SER A 414 -6.97 9.90 -24.71
CA SER A 414 -8.09 8.97 -24.82
C SER A 414 -7.70 7.56 -24.37
N LEU A 415 -6.61 7.01 -24.92
CA LEU A 415 -6.06 5.70 -24.58
C LEU A 415 -5.68 5.58 -23.08
N ALA A 416 -5.02 6.59 -22.55
CA ALA A 416 -4.59 6.62 -21.16
C ALA A 416 -5.78 6.57 -20.17
N ASN A 417 -6.88 7.25 -20.51
CA ASN A 417 -8.07 7.34 -19.69
C ASN A 417 -9.07 6.19 -19.90
N ASP A 418 -8.90 5.38 -20.95
CA ASP A 418 -9.74 4.24 -21.27
C ASP A 418 -9.33 3.00 -20.45
N THR A 419 -9.71 3.03 -19.19
CA THR A 419 -9.51 1.97 -18.20
C THR A 419 -10.41 2.21 -17.00
N GLU A 420 -10.77 1.16 -16.28
CA GLU A 420 -11.45 1.28 -14.97
C GLU A 420 -10.55 1.84 -13.87
N HIS A 421 -9.24 1.78 -14.04
CA HIS A 421 -8.25 2.22 -13.07
C HIS A 421 -7.96 3.73 -13.14
N GLY A 422 -7.34 4.26 -12.08
CA GLY A 422 -6.96 5.67 -12.01
C GLY A 422 -6.05 5.96 -10.80
N LEU A 423 -5.04 5.09 -10.54
CA LEU A 423 -4.14 5.31 -9.41
C LEU A 423 -3.05 6.31 -9.76
N ALA A 424 -2.24 6.01 -10.76
CA ALA A 424 -1.10 6.84 -11.11
C ALA A 424 -0.90 6.95 -12.64
N ALA A 425 -0.06 7.90 -13.05
CA ALA A 425 0.39 8.08 -14.43
C ALA A 425 1.79 8.70 -14.48
N GLY A 426 2.54 8.44 -15.57
CA GLY A 426 3.79 9.11 -15.91
C GLY A 426 3.67 9.82 -17.25
N VAL A 427 4.24 11.03 -17.35
CA VAL A 427 4.27 11.82 -18.59
C VAL A 427 5.68 12.34 -18.82
N PHE A 428 6.26 12.04 -19.96
CA PHE A 428 7.60 12.49 -20.36
C PHE A 428 7.53 13.40 -21.58
N THR A 429 7.89 14.66 -21.43
CA THR A 429 7.95 15.71 -22.46
C THR A 429 8.81 16.88 -21.98
N GLN A 430 9.53 17.55 -22.88
CA GLN A 430 10.26 18.78 -22.59
C GLN A 430 9.37 20.04 -22.71
N ASN A 431 8.15 19.89 -23.24
CA ASN A 431 7.22 21.00 -23.39
C ASN A 431 6.41 21.21 -22.09
N SER A 432 6.73 22.29 -21.37
CA SER A 432 6.07 22.61 -20.07
C SER A 432 4.55 22.84 -20.20
N ALA A 433 4.07 23.39 -21.30
CA ALA A 433 2.64 23.59 -21.51
C ALA A 433 1.92 22.24 -21.73
N ARG A 434 2.53 21.33 -22.51
CA ARG A 434 2.05 19.96 -22.71
C ARG A 434 2.03 19.20 -21.38
N SER A 435 3.10 19.28 -20.59
CA SER A 435 3.19 18.57 -19.31
C SER A 435 2.06 18.98 -18.34
N LEU A 436 1.72 20.27 -18.26
CA LEU A 436 0.61 20.76 -17.43
C LEU A 436 -0.76 20.33 -17.97
N ARG A 437 -0.98 20.41 -19.30
CA ARG A 437 -2.24 19.94 -19.89
C ARG A 437 -2.46 18.45 -19.65
N MET A 438 -1.43 17.64 -19.91
CA MET A 438 -1.50 16.18 -19.70
C MET A 438 -1.71 15.82 -18.24
N ALA A 439 -0.92 16.43 -17.33
CA ALA A 439 -1.09 16.18 -15.90
C ALA A 439 -2.49 16.55 -15.38
N GLY A 440 -3.09 17.61 -15.93
CA GLY A 440 -4.44 18.02 -15.57
C GLY A 440 -5.57 17.21 -16.23
N SER A 441 -5.27 16.47 -17.32
CA SER A 441 -6.29 15.77 -18.11
C SER A 441 -6.29 14.25 -17.94
N VAL A 442 -5.17 13.66 -17.52
CA VAL A 442 -5.12 12.22 -17.18
C VAL A 442 -5.89 11.96 -15.91
N ARG A 443 -6.83 11.01 -15.96
CA ARG A 443 -7.70 10.64 -14.83
C ARG A 443 -6.99 9.67 -13.88
N ALA A 444 -5.99 10.18 -13.18
CA ALA A 444 -5.24 9.47 -12.15
C ALA A 444 -5.14 10.33 -10.89
N GLY A 445 -5.03 9.71 -9.73
CA GLY A 445 -4.85 10.43 -8.47
C GLY A 445 -3.44 11.00 -8.30
N ILE A 446 -2.44 10.39 -8.97
CA ILE A 446 -1.04 10.79 -8.95
C ILE A 446 -0.53 10.91 -10.39
N VAL A 447 0.09 12.03 -10.74
CA VAL A 447 0.74 12.19 -12.04
C VAL A 447 2.17 12.67 -11.84
N TRP A 448 3.12 11.88 -12.33
CA TRP A 448 4.53 12.27 -12.37
C TRP A 448 4.90 12.82 -13.74
N VAL A 449 5.66 13.90 -13.76
CA VAL A 449 6.17 14.52 -14.98
C VAL A 449 7.69 14.44 -15.00
N ASN A 450 8.26 13.83 -16.05
CA ASN A 450 9.70 13.60 -16.23
C ASN A 450 10.38 12.85 -15.06
N THR A 451 9.61 12.12 -14.27
CA THR A 451 10.02 11.22 -13.18
C THR A 451 8.97 10.14 -12.99
N TYR A 452 9.23 9.12 -12.17
CA TYR A 452 8.24 8.08 -11.84
C TYR A 452 8.49 7.44 -10.47
N ARG A 453 7.41 7.01 -9.76
CA ARG A 453 7.42 6.30 -8.46
C ARG A 453 8.04 7.09 -7.29
N VAL A 454 8.26 8.38 -7.41
CA VAL A 454 8.73 9.19 -6.28
C VAL A 454 7.58 9.44 -5.32
N VAL A 455 7.80 9.17 -4.04
CA VAL A 455 6.82 9.38 -2.96
C VAL A 455 7.42 10.23 -1.84
N SER A 456 6.56 10.94 -1.11
CA SER A 456 6.96 11.75 0.04
C SER A 456 5.86 11.75 1.08
N PRO A 457 6.17 11.79 2.39
CA PRO A 457 5.15 11.83 3.43
C PRO A 457 4.24 13.07 3.38
N ILE A 458 4.68 14.17 2.74
CA ILE A 458 3.90 15.41 2.64
C ILE A 458 2.96 15.44 1.43
N ALA A 459 3.09 14.50 0.48
CA ALA A 459 2.27 14.43 -0.71
C ALA A 459 1.20 13.35 -0.55
N GLU A 460 -0.06 13.70 -0.79
CA GLU A 460 -1.16 12.77 -0.75
C GLU A 460 -0.98 11.65 -1.78
N PHE A 461 -1.31 10.43 -1.37
CA PHE A 461 -1.29 9.23 -2.18
C PHE A 461 -2.71 8.66 -2.26
N GLY A 462 -3.16 8.27 -3.45
CA GLY A 462 -4.44 7.59 -3.63
C GLY A 462 -5.01 7.75 -5.02
N GLY A 463 -5.94 6.85 -5.35
CA GLY A 463 -6.52 6.72 -6.67
C GLY A 463 -7.84 7.46 -6.85
N VAL A 464 -8.36 7.33 -8.07
CA VAL A 464 -9.72 7.65 -8.49
C VAL A 464 -10.30 6.46 -9.26
N LYS A 465 -11.58 6.49 -9.63
CA LYS A 465 -12.25 5.42 -10.36
C LYS A 465 -12.17 4.09 -9.59
N GLY A 466 -11.90 2.98 -10.28
CA GLY A 466 -11.74 1.63 -9.72
C GLY A 466 -10.48 1.43 -8.86
N SER A 467 -9.56 2.40 -8.83
CA SER A 467 -8.40 2.37 -7.93
C SER A 467 -8.70 2.80 -6.50
N GLY A 468 -9.93 3.17 -6.20
CA GLY A 468 -10.39 3.42 -4.85
C GLY A 468 -10.65 4.87 -4.52
N TYR A 469 -10.78 5.16 -3.22
CA TYR A 469 -11.07 6.49 -2.68
C TYR A 469 -10.49 6.67 -1.28
N GLY A 470 -10.41 7.91 -0.83
CA GLY A 470 -9.61 8.34 0.32
C GLY A 470 -8.22 8.76 -0.12
N ARG A 471 -7.41 9.20 0.83
CA ARG A 471 -5.99 9.52 0.59
C ARG A 471 -5.15 9.03 1.75
N GLU A 472 -3.97 8.54 1.42
CA GLU A 472 -2.91 8.23 2.36
C GLU A 472 -1.77 9.24 2.20
N SER A 473 -0.93 9.40 3.22
CA SER A 473 0.10 10.45 3.26
C SER A 473 -0.49 11.87 3.18
N GLY A 474 0.38 12.89 3.21
CA GLY A 474 -0.06 14.28 3.27
C GLY A 474 -0.72 14.67 4.58
N PHE A 475 -0.86 15.98 4.79
CA PHE A 475 -1.49 16.49 6.03
C PHE A 475 -3.00 16.18 6.08
N GLN A 476 -3.65 16.12 4.92
CA GLN A 476 -5.09 15.85 4.84
C GLN A 476 -5.45 14.43 5.31
N ALA A 477 -4.55 13.48 5.15
CA ALA A 477 -4.80 12.10 5.60
C ALA A 477 -5.16 12.01 7.09
N ILE A 478 -4.62 12.91 7.94
CA ILE A 478 -4.95 12.87 9.38
C ILE A 478 -6.40 13.25 9.66
N TYR A 479 -7.02 14.08 8.81
CA TYR A 479 -8.43 14.45 8.95
C TYR A 479 -9.37 13.29 8.65
N ASP A 480 -8.97 12.34 7.81
CA ASP A 480 -9.71 11.11 7.54
C ASP A 480 -9.80 10.18 8.76
N TYR A 481 -8.96 10.40 9.76
CA TYR A 481 -8.96 9.67 11.05
C TYR A 481 -9.59 10.48 12.19
N THR A 482 -10.29 11.57 11.85
CA THR A 482 -10.98 12.43 12.81
C THR A 482 -12.36 12.83 12.31
N ARG A 483 -13.27 13.14 13.23
CA ARG A 483 -14.56 13.75 12.92
C ARG A 483 -14.71 15.10 13.60
N PRO A 484 -15.38 16.09 12.98
CA PRO A 484 -15.70 17.33 13.63
C PRO A 484 -16.86 17.13 14.61
N LYS A 485 -16.72 17.71 15.81
CA LYS A 485 -17.83 17.90 16.75
C LYS A 485 -18.14 19.38 16.81
N THR A 486 -19.36 19.77 16.48
CA THR A 486 -19.81 21.18 16.59
C THR A 486 -20.35 21.46 17.98
N ILE A 487 -19.83 22.50 18.60
CA ILE A 487 -20.23 22.95 19.96
C ILE A 487 -20.91 24.31 19.84
N TRP A 488 -22.11 24.36 20.36
CA TRP A 488 -22.92 25.58 20.41
C TRP A 488 -22.99 26.07 21.85
N MET A 489 -22.60 27.31 22.08
CA MET A 489 -22.68 27.96 23.38
C MET A 489 -23.60 29.18 23.28
N ASN A 490 -24.65 29.18 24.08
CA ASN A 490 -25.44 30.39 24.25
C ASN A 490 -24.66 31.40 25.12
N THR A 491 -24.47 32.60 24.63
CA THR A 491 -23.78 33.73 25.30
C THR A 491 -24.72 34.78 25.85
N SER A 492 -26.05 34.59 25.68
CA SER A 492 -27.06 35.48 26.28
C SER A 492 -27.28 35.14 27.76
N ASP A 493 -27.43 36.18 28.58
CA ASP A 493 -27.87 36.04 29.97
C ASP A 493 -29.41 35.87 30.10
N ASP A 494 -30.14 36.06 28.99
CA ASP A 494 -31.60 35.91 28.97
C ASP A 494 -31.99 34.42 29.05
N PRO A 495 -33.08 34.07 29.74
CA PRO A 495 -33.59 32.72 29.77
C PRO A 495 -34.04 32.27 28.36
N MET A 496 -33.87 31.00 28.04
CA MET A 496 -34.36 30.44 26.77
C MET A 496 -35.87 30.74 26.61
N SER A 497 -36.23 31.23 25.44
CA SER A 497 -37.64 31.48 25.10
C SER A 497 -38.45 30.21 25.06
N ASN A 498 -39.75 30.34 25.33
CA ASN A 498 -40.69 29.22 25.20
C ASN A 498 -40.67 28.71 23.75
N PRO A 499 -40.35 27.41 23.53
CA PRO A 499 -40.22 26.84 22.18
C PRO A 499 -41.53 26.82 21.38
N PHE A 500 -42.68 26.99 22.05
CA PHE A 500 -43.99 27.02 21.40
C PHE A 500 -44.47 28.45 21.04
N VAL A 501 -43.68 29.45 21.35
CA VAL A 501 -43.92 30.84 20.89
C VAL A 501 -42.95 31.12 19.75
N MET A 502 -43.48 31.10 18.51
CA MET A 502 -42.67 31.51 17.36
C MET A 502 -42.37 33.00 17.43
N ARG A 503 -41.10 33.36 17.31
CA ARG A 503 -40.62 34.75 17.20
C ARG A 503 -40.69 35.25 15.77
#